data_a7efcc6db3c831df38edace52a661d00
#
_entry.id   a7efcc6db3c831df38edace52a661d00
#
_cell.length_a   1.000
_cell.length_b   1.000
_cell.length_c   1.000
_cell.angle_alpha   90.00
_cell.angle_beta   90.00
_cell.angle_gamma   90.00
#
_symmetry.space_group_name_H-M   'P 1'
#
loop_
_entity.id
_entity.type
_entity.pdbx_description
1 polymer ?
#
loop_
_entity_poly.entity_id
_entity_poly.type
_entity_poly.pdbx_seq_one_letter_code
_entity_poly.pdbx_strand_id
1 'polypeptide(L)'
;VQQVAWQREFFRILVVVGLGVALGWSSGHPVWGLILGLLTAQVMAFRAMASLYRWSYRQGPPPQDSGLIGYSVDKLIRREKNLKNKLAQQAIQLQRYNQGIESLHDGVVIIGQEGYITNFNGSASRLLGLRREDSGQHITNLIRNPRFTRYFNEGDYNSSLQFDVSHRKQFSLQIQITQFGLDQKVMLVKDITERKRVETMRQNFIADVSHELRTPLTVINGYLEMLDDMELPPSLQKAITQMNGQGLRMKSLVNDLIELSKLESANTEQLGDWFNLQQLGYSVVDQLQAYSANRITFKCTQAIEIQGFSDEMSSVLTNLLTNAIKYGGEDKIEFSIRSGFDGVKVSISDHGAGIPAQHISRLTERFYRVDDSRESTVGGSGLGLAIVKHALEHHDTVLDIESTLGKGSTFSFIISSDR
;
A
#
# COMPACT_ATOMS: atom_id res chain seq x y z
N VAL A 1 -58.45 -8.95 10.12
CA VAL A 1 -58.44 -8.23 11.41
C VAL A 1 -59.17 -6.88 11.31
N GLN A 2 -58.90 -6.06 10.26
CA GLN A 2 -59.58 -4.76 10.05
C GLN A 2 -61.09 -4.93 9.79
N GLN A 3 -61.49 -5.91 8.97
CA GLN A 3 -62.91 -6.25 8.73
C GLN A 3 -63.63 -6.66 10.02
N VAL A 4 -62.97 -7.41 10.87
CA VAL A 4 -63.52 -7.86 12.16
C VAL A 4 -63.74 -6.67 13.12
N ALA A 5 -62.87 -5.68 13.14
CA ALA A 5 -63.01 -4.49 13.96
C ALA A 5 -64.21 -3.62 13.47
N TRP A 6 -64.36 -3.49 12.15
CA TRP A 6 -65.51 -2.83 11.52
C TRP A 6 -66.83 -3.56 11.81
N GLN A 7 -66.85 -4.89 11.70
CA GLN A 7 -68.05 -5.70 11.99
C GLN A 7 -68.45 -5.59 13.44
N ARG A 8 -67.52 -5.59 14.40
CA ARG A 8 -67.78 -5.44 15.83
C ARG A 8 -68.36 -4.06 16.15
N GLU A 9 -67.85 -2.98 15.56
CA GLU A 9 -68.33 -1.66 15.74
C GLU A 9 -69.76 -1.48 15.18
N PHE A 10 -69.98 -1.98 13.97
CA PHE A 10 -71.29 -1.98 13.33
C PHE A 10 -72.32 -2.77 14.16
N PHE A 11 -71.92 -3.97 14.60
CA PHE A 11 -72.76 -4.81 15.41
C PHE A 11 -73.10 -4.14 16.75
N ARG A 12 -72.14 -3.46 17.38
CA ARG A 12 -72.37 -2.72 18.62
C ARG A 12 -73.37 -1.59 18.44
N ILE A 13 -73.27 -0.82 17.39
CA ILE A 13 -74.22 0.25 17.07
C ILE A 13 -75.61 -0.35 16.81
N LEU A 14 -75.64 -1.43 16.02
CA LEU A 14 -76.93 -2.08 15.68
C LEU A 14 -77.63 -2.63 16.91
N VAL A 15 -76.94 -3.22 17.86
CA VAL A 15 -77.45 -3.71 19.12
C VAL A 15 -78.00 -2.55 19.99
N VAL A 16 -77.23 -1.46 20.11
CA VAL A 16 -77.67 -0.29 20.91
C VAL A 16 -78.89 0.35 20.31
N VAL A 17 -78.93 0.52 18.99
CA VAL A 17 -80.12 1.08 18.32
C VAL A 17 -81.27 0.11 18.37
N GLY A 18 -81.03 -1.20 18.19
CA GLY A 18 -82.09 -2.23 18.31
C GLY A 18 -82.73 -2.31 19.68
N LEU A 19 -81.89 -2.23 20.74
CA LEU A 19 -82.41 -2.16 22.14
C LEU A 19 -83.23 -0.90 22.37
N GLY A 20 -82.81 0.24 21.84
CA GLY A 20 -83.58 1.48 21.90
C GLY A 20 -84.99 1.35 21.29
N VAL A 21 -85.06 0.77 20.09
CA VAL A 21 -86.28 0.50 19.35
C VAL A 21 -87.17 -0.47 20.11
N ALA A 22 -86.62 -1.55 20.65
CA ALA A 22 -87.36 -2.54 21.43
C ALA A 22 -88.03 -1.94 22.72
N LEU A 23 -87.29 -1.11 23.45
CA LEU A 23 -87.76 -0.36 24.62
C LEU A 23 -88.85 0.66 24.21
N GLY A 24 -88.66 1.35 23.08
CA GLY A 24 -89.68 2.27 22.57
C GLY A 24 -90.96 1.56 22.15
N TRP A 25 -90.90 0.37 21.60
CA TRP A 25 -92.03 -0.45 21.22
C TRP A 25 -92.79 -0.92 22.40
N SER A 26 -92.16 -1.38 23.48
CA SER A 26 -92.74 -1.82 24.71
C SER A 26 -93.50 -0.68 25.47
N SER A 27 -93.03 0.56 25.27
CA SER A 27 -93.66 1.78 25.86
C SER A 27 -94.66 2.46 24.95
N GLY A 28 -95.01 1.92 23.78
CA GLY A 28 -95.93 2.49 22.81
C GLY A 28 -95.39 3.65 21.98
N HIS A 29 -94.09 3.96 22.07
CA HIS A 29 -93.48 5.11 21.37
C HIS A 29 -92.19 4.70 20.60
N PRO A 30 -92.25 3.93 19.50
CA PRO A 30 -91.08 3.37 18.82
C PRO A 30 -90.15 4.43 18.21
N VAL A 31 -90.69 5.58 17.80
CA VAL A 31 -89.88 6.68 17.23
C VAL A 31 -88.98 7.29 18.30
N TRP A 32 -89.49 7.49 19.52
CA TRP A 32 -88.67 8.00 20.64
C TRP A 32 -87.58 6.98 21.05
N GLY A 33 -87.90 5.71 21.01
CA GLY A 33 -86.87 4.63 21.22
C GLY A 33 -85.76 4.61 20.22
N LEU A 34 -86.06 4.83 18.95
CA LEU A 34 -85.07 4.95 17.90
C LEU A 34 -84.16 6.18 18.10
N ILE A 35 -84.79 7.35 18.44
CA ILE A 35 -83.99 8.57 18.70
C ILE A 35 -83.06 8.39 19.91
N LEU A 36 -83.55 7.77 21.00
CA LEU A 36 -82.74 7.48 22.17
C LEU A 36 -81.54 6.50 21.85
N GLY A 37 -81.80 5.46 21.06
CA GLY A 37 -80.81 4.52 20.60
C GLY A 37 -79.73 5.17 19.78
N LEU A 38 -80.11 6.06 18.86
CA LEU A 38 -79.13 6.83 18.06
C LEU A 38 -78.29 7.80 18.88
N LEU A 39 -78.98 8.52 19.83
CA LEU A 39 -78.31 9.43 20.77
C LEU A 39 -77.26 8.68 21.66
N THR A 40 -77.66 7.52 22.20
CA THR A 40 -76.75 6.70 23.01
C THR A 40 -75.51 6.19 22.17
N ALA A 41 -75.73 5.74 20.94
CA ALA A 41 -74.64 5.35 20.03
C ALA A 41 -73.72 6.54 19.73
N GLN A 42 -74.29 7.74 19.52
CA GLN A 42 -73.49 8.94 19.26
C GLN A 42 -72.64 9.38 20.46
N VAL A 43 -73.22 9.30 21.68
CA VAL A 43 -72.51 9.59 22.95
C VAL A 43 -71.38 8.58 23.17
N MET A 44 -71.59 7.29 22.84
CA MET A 44 -70.53 6.27 22.92
C MET A 44 -69.41 6.57 21.94
N ALA A 45 -69.74 6.91 20.69
CA ALA A 45 -68.75 7.29 19.68
C ALA A 45 -67.93 8.54 20.09
N PHE A 46 -68.63 9.54 20.63
CA PHE A 46 -67.99 10.76 21.14
C PHE A 46 -67.04 10.47 22.31
N ARG A 47 -67.43 9.63 23.25
CA ARG A 47 -66.61 9.20 24.38
C ARG A 47 -65.36 8.46 23.91
N ALA A 48 -65.47 7.58 22.93
CA ALA A 48 -64.36 6.86 22.35
C ALA A 48 -63.41 7.82 21.68
N MET A 49 -63.91 8.79 20.90
CA MET A 49 -63.13 9.82 20.27
C MET A 49 -62.42 10.77 21.27
N ALA A 50 -63.14 11.16 22.31
CA ALA A 50 -62.56 11.96 23.40
C ALA A 50 -61.54 11.21 24.22
N SER A 51 -61.63 9.88 24.35
CA SER A 51 -60.60 9.06 25.00
C SER A 51 -59.31 8.96 24.11
N LEU A 52 -59.44 8.83 22.78
CA LEU A 52 -58.36 8.86 21.83
C LEU A 52 -57.63 10.20 21.84
N TYR A 53 -58.43 11.32 21.83
CA TYR A 53 -57.85 12.66 21.90
C TYR A 53 -57.07 12.91 23.19
N ARG A 54 -57.62 12.51 24.34
CA ARG A 54 -56.96 12.62 25.66
C ARG A 54 -55.67 11.80 25.69
N TRP A 55 -55.65 10.58 25.14
CA TRP A 55 -54.47 9.73 25.06
C TRP A 55 -53.39 10.35 24.17
N SER A 56 -53.79 10.85 23.00
CA SER A 56 -52.87 11.52 22.07
C SER A 56 -52.19 12.76 22.68
N TYR A 57 -52.89 13.48 23.56
CA TYR A 57 -52.35 14.74 24.11
C TYR A 57 -51.66 14.58 25.48
N ARG A 58 -52.08 13.64 26.32
CA ARG A 58 -51.62 13.52 27.71
C ARG A 58 -50.75 12.30 28.00
N GLN A 59 -50.39 11.52 27.01
CA GLN A 59 -49.57 10.30 27.17
C GLN A 59 -50.08 9.34 28.28
N GLY A 60 -51.38 9.29 28.49
CA GLY A 60 -52.02 8.36 29.43
C GLY A 60 -52.03 6.90 28.91
N PRO A 61 -52.60 5.95 29.67
CA PRO A 61 -52.76 4.59 29.18
C PRO A 61 -53.63 4.55 27.91
N PRO A 62 -53.31 3.68 26.94
CA PRO A 62 -54.07 3.58 25.70
C PRO A 62 -55.54 3.23 25.96
N PRO A 63 -56.50 3.79 25.21
CA PRO A 63 -57.90 3.48 25.36
C PRO A 63 -58.15 1.99 25.10
N GLN A 64 -58.75 1.29 26.08
CA GLN A 64 -59.11 -0.12 25.98
C GLN A 64 -60.48 -0.26 25.28
N ASP A 65 -60.55 0.09 24.02
CA ASP A 65 -61.78 -0.09 23.23
C ASP A 65 -61.64 -1.32 22.30
N SER A 66 -62.68 -2.13 22.21
CA SER A 66 -62.68 -3.33 21.36
C SER A 66 -63.09 -3.06 19.91
N GLY A 67 -63.40 -1.81 19.57
CA GLY A 67 -63.85 -1.40 18.25
C GLY A 67 -62.74 -0.88 17.33
N LEU A 68 -63.13 -0.07 16.36
CA LEU A 68 -62.23 0.47 15.33
C LEU A 68 -61.14 1.37 15.92
N ILE A 69 -61.47 2.11 16.97
CA ILE A 69 -60.53 3.01 17.67
C ILE A 69 -59.47 2.21 18.41
N GLY A 70 -59.82 1.15 19.14
CA GLY A 70 -58.88 0.26 19.83
C GLY A 70 -57.92 -0.41 18.82
N TYR A 71 -58.44 -0.89 17.71
CA TYR A 71 -57.58 -1.47 16.63
C TYR A 71 -56.58 -0.45 16.06
N SER A 72 -57.05 0.80 15.82
CA SER A 72 -56.18 1.86 15.28
C SER A 72 -55.08 2.24 16.29
N VAL A 73 -55.43 2.33 17.59
CA VAL A 73 -54.50 2.61 18.69
C VAL A 73 -53.46 1.48 18.80
N ASP A 74 -53.87 0.22 18.80
CA ASP A 74 -52.95 -0.93 18.84
C ASP A 74 -52.01 -0.95 17.65
N LYS A 75 -52.50 -0.62 16.45
CA LYS A 75 -51.69 -0.53 15.24
C LYS A 75 -50.67 0.60 15.34
N LEU A 76 -51.05 1.76 15.89
CA LEU A 76 -50.14 2.89 16.11
C LEU A 76 -49.06 2.53 17.13
N ILE A 77 -49.42 1.93 18.26
CA ILE A 77 -48.48 1.50 19.31
C ILE A 77 -47.47 0.49 18.75
N ARG A 78 -47.94 -0.51 18.00
CA ARG A 78 -47.05 -1.49 17.34
C ARG A 78 -46.13 -0.82 16.36
N ARG A 79 -46.62 0.15 15.57
CA ARG A 79 -45.78 0.90 14.60
C ARG A 79 -44.72 1.74 15.30
N GLU A 80 -45.09 2.44 16.36
CA GLU A 80 -44.16 3.23 17.18
C GLU A 80 -43.08 2.34 17.82
N LYS A 81 -43.49 1.21 18.42
CA LYS A 81 -42.56 0.23 18.99
C LYS A 81 -41.56 -0.31 17.93
N ASN A 82 -42.09 -0.63 16.75
CA ASN A 82 -41.22 -1.11 15.63
C ASN A 82 -40.27 -0.03 15.16
N LEU A 83 -40.68 1.24 15.08
CA LEU A 83 -39.80 2.35 14.73
C LEU A 83 -38.72 2.58 15.79
N LYS A 84 -39.10 2.58 17.07
CA LYS A 84 -38.12 2.68 18.18
C LYS A 84 -37.12 1.54 18.17
N ASN A 85 -37.58 0.31 17.92
CA ASN A 85 -36.68 -0.85 17.81
C ASN A 85 -35.70 -0.73 16.62
N LYS A 86 -36.21 -0.25 15.46
CA LYS A 86 -35.34 0.00 14.29
C LYS A 86 -34.30 1.08 14.57
N LEU A 87 -34.69 2.19 15.18
CA LEU A 87 -33.78 3.27 15.56
C LEU A 87 -32.72 2.76 16.57
N ALA A 88 -33.17 2.00 17.58
CA ALA A 88 -32.23 1.39 18.54
C ALA A 88 -31.25 0.43 17.88
N GLN A 89 -31.72 -0.41 16.95
CA GLN A 89 -30.82 -1.30 16.18
C GLN A 89 -29.83 -0.51 15.34
N GLN A 90 -30.26 0.54 14.65
CA GLN A 90 -29.36 1.40 13.86
C GLN A 90 -28.31 2.10 14.74
N ALA A 91 -28.73 2.61 15.91
CA ALA A 91 -27.82 3.23 16.88
C ALA A 91 -26.76 2.23 17.39
N ILE A 92 -27.16 0.99 17.70
CA ILE A 92 -26.24 -0.06 18.10
C ILE A 92 -25.26 -0.42 16.95
N GLN A 93 -25.73 -0.50 15.72
CA GLN A 93 -24.88 -0.75 14.56
C GLN A 93 -23.85 0.37 14.37
N LEU A 94 -24.27 1.63 14.40
CA LEU A 94 -23.37 2.78 14.31
C LEU A 94 -22.32 2.77 15.43
N GLN A 95 -22.74 2.46 16.64
CA GLN A 95 -21.82 2.34 17.78
C GLN A 95 -20.78 1.22 17.57
N ARG A 96 -21.19 0.07 17.03
CA ARG A 96 -20.27 -1.03 16.69
C ARG A 96 -19.26 -0.63 15.60
N TYR A 97 -19.69 0.06 14.55
CA TYR A 97 -18.78 0.56 13.52
C TYR A 97 -17.75 1.53 14.09
N ASN A 98 -18.19 2.48 14.92
CA ASN A 98 -17.29 3.43 15.57
C ASN A 98 -16.30 2.72 16.52
N GLN A 99 -16.76 1.76 17.30
CA GLN A 99 -15.87 0.94 18.15
C GLN A 99 -14.86 0.15 17.32
N GLY A 100 -15.28 -0.38 16.16
CA GLY A 100 -14.37 -1.07 15.22
C GLY A 100 -13.26 -0.14 14.74
N ILE A 101 -13.58 1.07 14.31
CA ILE A 101 -12.60 2.07 13.87
C ILE A 101 -11.67 2.50 15.01
N GLU A 102 -12.22 2.71 16.22
CA GLU A 102 -11.42 3.06 17.40
C GLU A 102 -10.46 1.95 17.85
N SER A 103 -10.79 0.67 17.58
CA SER A 103 -9.92 -0.46 17.93
C SER A 103 -8.74 -0.66 16.97
N LEU A 104 -8.71 0.04 15.84
CA LEU A 104 -7.59 -0.06 14.88
C LEU A 104 -6.32 0.55 15.48
N HIS A 105 -5.20 -0.14 15.30
CA HIS A 105 -3.88 0.38 15.67
C HIS A 105 -3.42 1.49 14.73
N ASP A 106 -3.84 1.41 13.46
CA ASP A 106 -3.58 2.44 12.47
C ASP A 106 -4.47 3.67 12.69
N GLY A 107 -3.92 4.84 12.42
CA GLY A 107 -4.68 6.09 12.45
C GLY A 107 -5.64 6.17 11.26
N VAL A 108 -6.89 6.52 11.54
CA VAL A 108 -7.91 6.77 10.52
C VAL A 108 -8.38 8.20 10.65
N VAL A 109 -8.30 8.97 9.56
CA VAL A 109 -8.82 10.32 9.49
C VAL A 109 -9.80 10.41 8.31
N ILE A 110 -11.00 10.86 8.58
CA ILE A 110 -12.03 11.12 7.56
C ILE A 110 -11.97 12.61 7.23
N ILE A 111 -11.71 12.90 5.96
CA ILE A 111 -11.58 14.24 5.42
C ILE A 111 -12.77 14.49 4.52
N GLY A 112 -13.52 15.55 4.80
CA GLY A 112 -14.67 16.01 4.01
C GLY A 112 -14.23 16.79 2.78
N GLN A 113 -15.20 17.48 2.19
CA GLN A 113 -14.97 18.40 1.08
C GLN A 113 -13.92 19.44 1.46
N GLU A 114 -13.15 19.87 0.49
CA GLU A 114 -12.13 20.95 0.63
C GLU A 114 -11.02 20.66 1.65
N GLY A 115 -10.87 19.40 2.14
CA GLY A 115 -9.74 19.04 3.01
C GLY A 115 -9.95 19.25 4.51
N TYR A 116 -11.17 19.49 4.97
CA TYR A 116 -11.49 19.66 6.39
C TYR A 116 -11.70 18.30 7.09
N ILE A 117 -11.14 18.15 8.29
CA ILE A 117 -11.27 16.94 9.09
C ILE A 117 -12.71 16.82 9.59
N THR A 118 -13.37 15.72 9.25
CA THR A 118 -14.72 15.40 9.73
C THR A 118 -14.68 14.52 10.98
N ASN A 119 -13.78 13.53 11.00
CA ASN A 119 -13.64 12.59 12.12
C ASN A 119 -12.24 11.93 12.10
N PHE A 120 -11.79 11.44 13.26
CA PHE A 120 -10.57 10.66 13.39
C PHE A 120 -10.62 9.76 14.61
N ASN A 121 -9.88 8.63 14.58
CA ASN A 121 -9.82 7.70 15.70
C ASN A 121 -8.69 8.06 16.70
N GLY A 122 -8.69 7.38 17.84
CA GLY A 122 -7.68 7.58 18.89
C GLY A 122 -6.24 7.31 18.44
N SER A 123 -6.02 6.41 17.47
CA SER A 123 -4.70 6.15 16.90
C SER A 123 -4.19 7.32 16.06
N ALA A 124 -5.04 7.93 15.22
CA ALA A 124 -4.69 9.15 14.49
C ALA A 124 -4.36 10.31 15.43
N SER A 125 -5.13 10.45 16.53
CA SER A 125 -4.82 11.44 17.57
C SER A 125 -3.42 11.25 18.17
N ARG A 126 -3.01 10.03 18.44
CA ARG A 126 -1.69 9.73 19.00
C ARG A 126 -0.55 9.94 18.00
N LEU A 127 -0.74 9.47 16.76
CA LEU A 127 0.31 9.48 15.72
C LEU A 127 0.54 10.87 15.14
N LEU A 128 -0.54 11.61 14.87
CA LEU A 128 -0.48 12.94 14.26
C LEU A 128 -0.54 14.08 15.30
N GLY A 129 -0.82 13.76 16.57
CA GLY A 129 -0.98 14.78 17.62
C GLY A 129 -2.31 15.52 17.54
N LEU A 130 -3.33 14.99 16.85
CA LEU A 130 -4.63 15.62 16.68
C LEU A 130 -5.41 15.69 17.99
N ARG A 131 -6.13 16.78 18.20
CA ARG A 131 -7.04 16.99 19.33
C ARG A 131 -8.47 17.07 18.83
N ARG A 132 -9.43 16.81 19.70
CA ARG A 132 -10.87 16.89 19.35
C ARG A 132 -11.27 18.26 18.77
N GLU A 133 -10.58 19.32 19.20
CA GLU A 133 -10.79 20.70 18.74
C GLU A 133 -10.34 20.92 17.29
N ASP A 134 -9.53 20.01 16.75
CA ASP A 134 -9.02 20.09 15.37
C ASP A 134 -10.02 19.55 14.33
N SER A 135 -11.12 18.96 14.79
CA SER A 135 -12.26 18.63 13.92
C SER A 135 -12.83 19.90 13.28
N GLY A 136 -12.98 19.91 11.97
CA GLY A 136 -13.37 21.08 11.19
C GLY A 136 -12.22 21.98 10.78
N GLN A 137 -10.97 21.65 11.10
CA GLN A 137 -9.79 22.34 10.56
C GLN A 137 -9.27 21.64 9.30
N HIS A 138 -8.57 22.40 8.46
CA HIS A 138 -7.98 21.87 7.24
C HIS A 138 -6.74 21.01 7.57
N ILE A 139 -6.66 19.80 7.01
CA ILE A 139 -5.64 18.80 7.36
C ILE A 139 -4.20 19.30 7.15
N THR A 140 -3.95 20.09 6.11
CA THR A 140 -2.61 20.63 5.79
C THR A 140 -2.12 21.66 6.81
N ASN A 141 -3.04 22.30 7.56
CA ASN A 141 -2.66 23.23 8.63
C ASN A 141 -2.13 22.51 9.87
N LEU A 142 -2.53 21.26 10.05
CA LEU A 142 -2.16 20.41 11.18
C LEU A 142 -0.92 19.58 10.87
N ILE A 143 -0.87 18.97 9.69
CA ILE A 143 0.31 18.25 9.19
C ILE A 143 1.18 19.23 8.40
N ARG A 144 2.07 19.94 9.10
CA ARG A 144 2.95 20.98 8.52
C ARG A 144 4.18 20.37 7.84
N ASN A 145 3.97 19.47 6.91
CA ASN A 145 5.04 18.86 6.13
C ASN A 145 4.86 19.24 4.65
N PRO A 146 5.88 19.88 4.00
CA PRO A 146 5.76 20.32 2.60
C PRO A 146 5.46 19.16 1.64
N ARG A 147 6.01 17.95 1.88
CA ARG A 147 5.77 16.76 1.07
C ARG A 147 4.31 16.30 1.22
N PHE A 148 3.76 16.34 2.44
CA PHE A 148 2.36 16.03 2.67
C PHE A 148 1.43 17.05 1.99
N THR A 149 1.74 18.35 2.08
CA THR A 149 0.94 19.39 1.43
C THR A 149 0.93 19.21 -0.08
N ARG A 150 2.06 18.89 -0.70
CA ARG A 150 2.15 18.59 -2.12
C ARG A 150 1.32 17.36 -2.48
N TYR A 151 1.56 16.23 -1.82
CA TYR A 151 0.83 14.97 -2.03
C TYR A 151 -0.69 15.14 -1.91
N PHE A 152 -1.15 15.93 -0.92
CA PHE A 152 -2.57 16.18 -0.72
C PHE A 152 -3.18 17.04 -1.83
N ASN A 153 -2.45 18.04 -2.34
CA ASN A 153 -2.92 19.00 -3.35
C ASN A 153 -2.85 18.43 -4.78
N GLU A 154 -1.85 17.63 -5.10
CA GLU A 154 -1.71 16.97 -6.39
C GLU A 154 -2.84 15.95 -6.63
N GLY A 155 -3.36 15.34 -5.58
CA GLY A 155 -4.51 14.44 -5.66
C GLY A 155 -4.19 13.08 -6.27
N ASP A 156 -2.93 12.79 -6.57
CA ASP A 156 -2.49 11.45 -6.99
C ASP A 156 -2.17 10.61 -5.75
N TYR A 157 -3.08 9.69 -5.42
CA TYR A 157 -3.00 8.83 -4.25
C TYR A 157 -2.63 7.37 -4.60
N ASN A 158 -2.06 7.13 -5.77
CA ASN A 158 -1.62 5.79 -6.20
C ASN A 158 -0.46 5.28 -5.35
N SER A 159 0.40 6.19 -4.89
CA SER A 159 1.51 5.88 -3.99
C SER A 159 1.23 6.31 -2.55
N SER A 160 1.90 5.70 -1.58
CA SER A 160 1.85 6.12 -0.17
C SER A 160 2.98 7.09 0.12
N LEU A 161 2.72 8.09 0.97
CA LEU A 161 3.72 9.05 1.42
C LEU A 161 4.32 8.60 2.76
N GLN A 162 5.65 8.61 2.86
CA GLN A 162 6.36 8.34 4.10
C GLN A 162 7.12 9.58 4.57
N PHE A 163 7.00 9.92 5.86
CA PHE A 163 7.76 11.00 6.48
C PHE A 163 7.86 10.83 7.99
N ASP A 164 8.82 11.53 8.59
CA ASP A 164 9.06 11.50 10.02
C ASP A 164 8.35 12.67 10.71
N VAL A 165 7.70 12.38 11.84
CA VAL A 165 7.00 13.35 12.67
C VAL A 165 7.63 13.39 14.04
N SER A 166 7.98 14.59 14.52
CA SER A 166 8.55 14.83 15.83
C SER A 166 7.61 15.70 16.65
N HIS A 167 6.64 15.09 17.35
CA HIS A 167 5.83 15.82 18.34
C HIS A 167 6.32 15.53 19.76
N ARG A 168 5.83 14.46 20.40
CA ARG A 168 6.27 13.99 21.72
C ARG A 168 7.19 12.79 21.65
N LYS A 169 7.06 12.01 20.58
CA LYS A 169 7.93 10.90 20.17
C LYS A 169 8.21 11.07 18.68
N GLN A 170 9.36 10.58 18.27
CA GLN A 170 9.70 10.51 16.84
C GLN A 170 9.01 9.29 16.26
N PHE A 171 8.09 9.53 15.32
CA PHE A 171 7.42 8.49 14.55
C PHE A 171 7.82 8.59 13.09
N SER A 172 8.05 7.45 12.46
CA SER A 172 8.06 7.33 11.00
C SER A 172 6.68 6.88 10.55
N LEU A 173 5.99 7.72 9.82
CA LEU A 173 4.60 7.47 9.41
C LEU A 173 4.52 7.18 7.91
N GLN A 174 3.67 6.23 7.56
CA GLN A 174 3.22 6.01 6.20
C GLN A 174 1.77 6.45 6.09
N ILE A 175 1.50 7.34 5.13
CA ILE A 175 0.16 7.86 4.86
C ILE A 175 -0.31 7.35 3.52
N GLN A 176 -1.53 6.82 3.49
CA GLN A 176 -2.26 6.46 2.29
C GLN A 176 -3.61 7.16 2.30
N ILE A 177 -3.92 7.87 1.22
CA ILE A 177 -5.23 8.52 1.04
C ILE A 177 -6.02 7.73 0.02
N THR A 178 -7.31 7.54 0.29
CA THR A 178 -8.25 6.89 -0.63
C THR A 178 -9.53 7.72 -0.68
N GLN A 179 -10.04 7.97 -1.87
CA GLN A 179 -11.32 8.65 -2.06
C GLN A 179 -12.48 7.66 -1.84
N PHE A 180 -13.53 8.12 -1.18
CA PHE A 180 -14.76 7.36 -1.05
C PHE A 180 -15.99 8.28 -1.08
N GLY A 181 -17.12 7.77 -1.56
CA GLY A 181 -18.32 8.58 -1.75
C GLY A 181 -18.13 9.69 -2.80
N LEU A 182 -18.92 10.74 -2.70
CA LEU A 182 -18.97 11.80 -3.73
C LEU A 182 -17.87 12.86 -3.59
N ASP A 183 -17.28 13.06 -2.39
CA ASP A 183 -16.22 14.09 -2.17
C ASP A 183 -15.48 13.88 -0.83
N GLN A 184 -15.47 12.67 -0.31
CA GLN A 184 -14.79 12.37 0.94
C GLN A 184 -13.51 11.58 0.69
N LYS A 185 -12.55 11.73 1.60
CA LYS A 185 -11.29 10.99 1.60
C LYS A 185 -11.08 10.31 2.94
N VAL A 186 -10.57 9.10 2.91
CA VAL A 186 -10.05 8.41 4.10
C VAL A 186 -8.54 8.44 4.02
N MET A 187 -7.91 8.96 5.05
CA MET A 187 -6.48 8.93 5.24
C MET A 187 -6.13 7.89 6.30
N LEU A 188 -5.38 6.87 5.89
CA LEU A 188 -4.80 5.87 6.76
C LEU A 188 -3.39 6.31 7.15
N VAL A 189 -3.08 6.23 8.45
CA VAL A 189 -1.79 6.61 9.02
C VAL A 189 -1.22 5.42 9.76
N LYS A 190 -0.17 4.85 9.22
CA LYS A 190 0.50 3.67 9.77
C LYS A 190 1.82 4.08 10.43
N ASP A 191 2.05 3.58 11.65
CA ASP A 191 3.36 3.69 12.30
C ASP A 191 4.31 2.64 11.71
N ILE A 192 5.35 3.09 11.04
CA ILE A 192 6.41 2.25 10.45
C ILE A 192 7.74 2.43 11.18
N THR A 193 7.74 3.03 12.38
CA THR A 193 8.95 3.36 13.14
C THR A 193 9.80 2.14 13.41
N GLU A 194 9.21 1.08 13.93
CA GLU A 194 9.95 -0.14 14.24
C GLU A 194 10.47 -0.83 12.97
N ARG A 195 9.67 -0.85 11.90
CA ARG A 195 10.10 -1.38 10.60
C ARG A 195 11.31 -0.62 10.07
N LYS A 196 11.28 0.72 10.06
CA LYS A 196 12.43 1.55 9.64
C LYS A 196 13.64 1.36 10.55
N ARG A 197 13.42 1.23 11.86
CA ARG A 197 14.51 0.99 12.82
C ARG A 197 15.22 -0.33 12.56
N VAL A 198 14.48 -1.41 12.36
CA VAL A 198 15.04 -2.73 12.04
C VAL A 198 15.80 -2.67 10.71
N GLU A 199 15.25 -2.01 9.71
CA GLU A 199 15.88 -1.83 8.41
C GLU A 199 17.20 -1.04 8.53
N THR A 200 17.18 0.09 9.25
CA THR A 200 18.39 0.90 9.51
C THR A 200 19.44 0.13 10.31
N MET A 201 19.02 -0.64 11.33
CA MET A 201 19.96 -1.48 12.09
C MET A 201 20.59 -2.55 11.22
N ARG A 202 19.80 -3.19 10.34
CA ARG A 202 20.32 -4.18 9.38
C ARG A 202 21.37 -3.57 8.45
N GLN A 203 21.11 -2.37 7.94
CA GLN A 203 22.00 -1.64 7.05
C GLN A 203 23.30 -1.27 7.76
N ASN A 204 23.20 -0.67 8.95
CA ASN A 204 24.38 -0.31 9.76
C ASN A 204 25.21 -1.57 10.08
N PHE A 205 24.56 -2.66 10.47
CA PHE A 205 25.25 -3.93 10.73
C PHE A 205 26.03 -4.42 9.51
N ILE A 206 25.43 -4.40 8.30
CA ILE A 206 26.11 -4.81 7.06
C ILE A 206 27.28 -3.87 6.79
N ALA A 207 27.12 -2.55 6.94
CA ALA A 207 28.18 -1.58 6.73
C ALA A 207 29.34 -1.80 7.72
N ASP A 208 29.05 -1.95 9.02
CA ASP A 208 30.05 -2.16 10.07
C ASP A 208 30.85 -3.46 9.86
N VAL A 209 30.14 -4.59 9.63
CA VAL A 209 30.78 -5.88 9.36
C VAL A 209 31.67 -5.80 8.12
N SER A 210 31.23 -5.07 7.10
CA SER A 210 31.99 -4.93 5.88
C SER A 210 33.27 -4.10 6.07
N HIS A 211 33.21 -3.05 6.88
CA HIS A 211 34.39 -2.28 7.28
C HIS A 211 35.36 -3.13 8.09
N GLU A 212 34.87 -3.89 9.07
CA GLU A 212 35.68 -4.77 9.93
C GLU A 212 36.30 -5.94 9.15
N LEU A 213 35.66 -6.40 8.06
CA LEU A 213 36.22 -7.43 7.18
C LEU A 213 37.24 -6.88 6.16
N ARG A 214 37.05 -5.65 5.67
CA ARG A 214 37.95 -5.05 4.68
C ARG A 214 39.36 -4.88 5.20
N THR A 215 39.52 -4.45 6.42
CA THR A 215 40.82 -4.19 7.05
C THR A 215 41.69 -5.45 7.12
N PRO A 216 41.28 -6.59 7.73
CA PRO A 216 42.11 -7.79 7.75
C PRO A 216 42.35 -8.38 6.34
N LEU A 217 41.39 -8.29 5.44
CA LEU A 217 41.54 -8.73 4.05
C LEU A 217 42.62 -7.92 3.31
N THR A 218 42.66 -6.60 3.54
CA THR A 218 43.70 -5.75 2.94
C THR A 218 45.08 -6.17 3.42
N VAL A 219 45.26 -6.49 4.71
CA VAL A 219 46.49 -6.94 5.29
C VAL A 219 46.91 -8.33 4.72
N ILE A 220 45.93 -9.27 4.69
CA ILE A 220 46.22 -10.62 4.14
C ILE A 220 46.62 -10.52 2.65
N ASN A 221 45.88 -9.75 1.85
CA ASN A 221 46.23 -9.58 0.44
C ASN A 221 47.59 -8.91 0.25
N GLY A 222 47.93 -7.91 1.08
CA GLY A 222 49.25 -7.27 1.01
C GLY A 222 50.39 -8.26 1.31
N TYR A 223 50.24 -9.17 2.27
CA TYR A 223 51.22 -10.22 2.51
C TYR A 223 51.28 -11.24 1.37
N LEU A 224 50.15 -11.60 0.79
CA LEU A 224 50.10 -12.52 -0.35
C LEU A 224 50.74 -11.92 -1.62
N GLU A 225 50.53 -10.63 -1.89
CA GLU A 225 51.18 -9.90 -2.97
C GLU A 225 52.71 -9.86 -2.75
N MET A 226 53.20 -9.57 -1.53
CA MET A 226 54.62 -9.62 -1.22
C MET A 226 55.23 -11.02 -1.42
N LEU A 227 54.51 -12.08 -1.09
CA LEU A 227 54.93 -13.47 -1.26
C LEU A 227 54.89 -13.91 -2.71
N ASP A 228 53.99 -13.37 -3.55
CA ASP A 228 53.86 -13.68 -4.95
C ASP A 228 55.03 -13.12 -5.77
N ASP A 229 55.64 -12.00 -5.31
CA ASP A 229 56.82 -11.37 -5.86
C ASP A 229 58.16 -12.06 -5.49
N MET A 230 58.13 -13.07 -4.59
CA MET A 230 59.29 -13.81 -4.15
C MET A 230 59.54 -15.06 -5.00
N GLU A 231 60.80 -15.42 -5.22
CA GLU A 231 61.19 -16.70 -5.81
C GLU A 231 60.91 -17.87 -4.84
N LEU A 232 59.79 -18.53 -5.00
CA LEU A 232 59.32 -19.61 -4.13
C LEU A 232 59.28 -20.95 -4.88
N PRO A 233 59.38 -22.08 -4.17
CA PRO A 233 59.16 -23.39 -4.77
C PRO A 233 57.80 -23.48 -5.48
N PRO A 234 57.68 -24.17 -6.63
CA PRO A 234 56.48 -24.19 -7.47
C PRO A 234 55.18 -24.63 -6.71
N SER A 235 55.33 -25.48 -5.69
CA SER A 235 54.19 -25.92 -4.86
C SER A 235 53.69 -24.81 -3.96
N LEU A 236 54.57 -23.96 -3.39
CA LEU A 236 54.20 -22.82 -2.56
C LEU A 236 53.65 -21.68 -3.44
N GLN A 237 54.27 -21.43 -4.60
CA GLN A 237 53.78 -20.45 -5.57
C GLN A 237 52.33 -20.73 -5.95
N LYS A 238 51.96 -21.99 -6.26
CA LYS A 238 50.59 -22.39 -6.58
C LYS A 238 49.67 -22.14 -5.40
N ALA A 239 50.08 -22.43 -4.16
CA ALA A 239 49.26 -22.19 -2.98
C ALA A 239 49.01 -20.68 -2.74
N ILE A 240 50.08 -19.85 -2.90
CA ILE A 240 49.96 -18.38 -2.75
C ILE A 240 49.03 -17.80 -3.81
N THR A 241 49.18 -18.18 -5.07
CA THR A 241 48.28 -17.74 -6.15
C THR A 241 46.85 -18.12 -5.88
N GLN A 242 46.57 -19.32 -5.34
CA GLN A 242 45.20 -19.71 -4.94
C GLN A 242 44.70 -18.88 -3.77
N MET A 243 45.52 -18.62 -2.74
CA MET A 243 45.15 -17.80 -1.58
C MET A 243 44.89 -16.35 -2.00
N ASN A 244 45.71 -15.77 -2.87
CA ASN A 244 45.55 -14.43 -3.42
C ASN A 244 44.19 -14.32 -4.18
N GLY A 245 43.91 -15.32 -5.06
CA GLY A 245 42.60 -15.39 -5.73
C GLY A 245 41.41 -15.43 -4.77
N GLN A 246 41.52 -16.18 -3.66
CA GLN A 246 40.44 -16.20 -2.64
C GLN A 246 40.34 -14.87 -1.87
N GLY A 247 41.45 -14.23 -1.54
CA GLY A 247 41.50 -12.92 -0.91
C GLY A 247 40.83 -11.84 -1.76
N LEU A 248 41.16 -11.77 -3.04
CA LEU A 248 40.51 -10.85 -4.00
C LEU A 248 39.01 -11.12 -4.14
N ARG A 249 38.62 -12.41 -4.16
CA ARG A 249 37.19 -12.78 -4.20
C ARG A 249 36.46 -12.33 -2.96
N MET A 250 37.02 -12.51 -1.76
CA MET A 250 36.41 -12.03 -0.51
C MET A 250 36.26 -10.50 -0.50
N LYS A 251 37.30 -9.77 -0.99
CA LYS A 251 37.26 -8.32 -1.14
C LYS A 251 36.09 -7.87 -2.04
N SER A 252 35.92 -8.53 -3.18
CA SER A 252 34.80 -8.27 -4.11
C SER A 252 33.44 -8.54 -3.41
N LEU A 253 33.29 -9.71 -2.76
CA LEU A 253 32.05 -10.06 -2.03
C LEU A 253 31.65 -9.01 -0.98
N VAL A 254 32.62 -8.53 -0.20
CA VAL A 254 32.37 -7.50 0.82
C VAL A 254 31.94 -6.19 0.18
N ASN A 255 32.59 -5.78 -0.92
CA ASN A 255 32.22 -4.55 -1.63
C ASN A 255 30.83 -4.67 -2.25
N ASP A 256 30.53 -5.78 -2.93
CA ASP A 256 29.21 -6.05 -3.53
C ASP A 256 28.10 -6.05 -2.49
N LEU A 257 28.36 -6.58 -1.28
CA LEU A 257 27.41 -6.59 -0.17
C LEU A 257 27.12 -5.16 0.35
N ILE A 258 28.16 -4.33 0.48
CA ILE A 258 28.00 -2.91 0.87
C ILE A 258 27.17 -2.16 -0.16
N GLU A 259 27.49 -2.34 -1.44
CA GLU A 259 26.80 -1.68 -2.54
C GLU A 259 25.33 -2.07 -2.58
N LEU A 260 25.04 -3.38 -2.52
CA LEU A 260 23.67 -3.88 -2.47
C LEU A 260 22.91 -3.33 -1.25
N SER A 261 23.54 -3.28 -0.08
CA SER A 261 22.92 -2.71 1.13
C SER A 261 22.61 -1.21 0.99
N LYS A 262 23.46 -0.44 0.31
CA LYS A 262 23.23 0.98 0.01
C LYS A 262 22.05 1.15 -0.95
N LEU A 263 22.00 0.37 -2.03
CA LEU A 263 20.91 0.39 -3.01
C LEU A 263 19.56 0.03 -2.36
N GLU A 264 19.49 -1.00 -1.53
CA GLU A 264 18.27 -1.37 -0.82
C GLU A 264 17.75 -0.28 0.14
N SER A 265 18.60 0.64 0.55
CA SER A 265 18.29 1.73 1.50
C SER A 265 18.01 3.06 0.83
N ALA A 266 18.39 3.22 -0.42
CA ALA A 266 18.24 4.49 -1.11
C ALA A 266 16.74 4.86 -1.21
N ASN A 267 16.45 6.11 -0.88
CA ASN A 267 15.09 6.63 -0.93
C ASN A 267 14.79 6.97 -2.40
N THR A 268 13.95 6.20 -3.06
CA THR A 268 13.57 6.32 -4.48
C THR A 268 12.91 7.67 -4.84
N GLU A 269 12.64 8.52 -3.82
CA GLU A 269 11.96 9.80 -4.02
C GLU A 269 12.90 10.95 -4.42
N GLN A 270 14.21 10.74 -4.48
CA GLN A 270 15.16 11.74 -4.97
C GLN A 270 15.32 11.56 -6.48
N LEU A 271 14.99 12.59 -7.24
CA LEU A 271 15.35 12.68 -8.65
C LEU A 271 16.89 12.80 -8.73
N GLY A 272 17.53 11.90 -9.45
CA GLY A 272 18.97 11.97 -9.68
C GLY A 272 19.35 13.17 -10.55
N ASP A 273 20.67 13.38 -10.74
CA ASP A 273 21.22 14.44 -11.58
C ASP A 273 21.21 14.07 -13.08
N TRP A 274 21.27 15.07 -13.94
CA TRP A 274 21.46 14.85 -15.38
C TRP A 274 22.91 14.46 -15.67
N PHE A 275 23.10 13.39 -16.43
CA PHE A 275 24.42 12.95 -16.85
C PHE A 275 24.40 12.34 -18.26
N ASN A 276 25.58 12.36 -18.90
CA ASN A 276 25.74 11.86 -20.26
C ASN A 276 26.04 10.35 -20.25
N LEU A 277 25.08 9.54 -20.68
CA LEU A 277 25.16 8.08 -20.68
C LEU A 277 26.22 7.55 -21.69
N GLN A 278 26.44 8.27 -22.82
CA GLN A 278 27.47 7.91 -23.79
C GLN A 278 28.86 8.04 -23.17
N GLN A 279 29.14 9.16 -22.49
CA GLN A 279 30.44 9.38 -21.84
C GLN A 279 30.67 8.36 -20.73
N LEU A 280 29.62 8.06 -19.94
CA LEU A 280 29.68 7.01 -18.93
C LEU A 280 30.03 5.65 -19.55
N GLY A 281 29.39 5.28 -20.67
CA GLY A 281 29.65 4.05 -21.39
C GLY A 281 31.11 3.97 -21.88
N TYR A 282 31.67 5.04 -22.44
CA TYR A 282 33.08 5.09 -22.81
C TYR A 282 34.01 4.92 -21.61
N SER A 283 33.73 5.59 -20.50
CA SER A 283 34.54 5.50 -19.28
C SER A 283 34.59 4.06 -18.73
N VAL A 284 33.43 3.38 -18.68
CA VAL A 284 33.36 1.99 -18.20
C VAL A 284 34.09 1.04 -19.17
N VAL A 285 33.92 1.23 -20.48
CA VAL A 285 34.63 0.42 -21.47
C VAL A 285 36.16 0.60 -21.36
N ASP A 286 36.64 1.83 -21.22
CA ASP A 286 38.05 2.14 -21.05
C ASP A 286 38.67 1.46 -19.81
N GLN A 287 37.98 1.51 -18.69
CA GLN A 287 38.37 0.81 -17.45
C GLN A 287 38.46 -0.71 -17.61
N LEU A 288 37.58 -1.30 -18.43
CA LEU A 288 37.52 -2.75 -18.63
C LEU A 288 38.38 -3.24 -19.81
N GLN A 289 38.97 -2.33 -20.59
CA GLN A 289 39.70 -2.67 -21.82
C GLN A 289 40.90 -3.58 -21.59
N ALA A 290 41.64 -3.34 -20.50
CA ALA A 290 42.77 -4.18 -20.09
C ALA A 290 42.36 -5.62 -19.74
N TYR A 291 41.17 -5.79 -19.19
CA TYR A 291 40.64 -7.11 -18.79
C TYR A 291 39.91 -7.82 -19.93
N SER A 292 39.39 -7.08 -20.91
CA SER A 292 38.60 -7.62 -22.02
C SER A 292 39.40 -8.00 -23.23
N ALA A 293 40.72 -7.77 -23.22
CA ALA A 293 41.58 -7.94 -24.40
C ALA A 293 41.02 -7.27 -25.68
N ASN A 294 40.43 -6.08 -25.54
CA ASN A 294 39.76 -5.30 -26.61
C ASN A 294 38.56 -6.00 -27.28
N ARG A 295 37.89 -6.92 -26.59
CA ARG A 295 36.74 -7.64 -27.14
C ARG A 295 35.45 -6.83 -27.11
N ILE A 296 35.37 -5.73 -26.36
CA ILE A 296 34.17 -4.92 -26.25
C ILE A 296 34.03 -4.00 -27.46
N THR A 297 32.94 -4.11 -28.19
CA THR A 297 32.58 -3.20 -29.29
C THR A 297 31.44 -2.30 -28.81
N PHE A 298 31.74 -1.04 -28.49
CA PHE A 298 30.76 -0.06 -28.05
C PHE A 298 30.18 0.73 -29.22
N LYS A 299 28.86 0.77 -29.32
CA LYS A 299 28.11 1.47 -30.37
C LYS A 299 27.10 2.48 -29.71
N CYS A 300 27.42 3.75 -29.79
CA CYS A 300 26.54 4.85 -29.43
C CYS A 300 26.75 6.01 -30.41
N THR A 301 25.73 6.35 -31.18
CA THR A 301 25.84 7.29 -32.29
C THR A 301 25.66 8.75 -31.92
N GLN A 302 25.11 9.05 -30.76
CA GLN A 302 24.80 10.43 -30.32
C GLN A 302 24.96 10.55 -28.79
N ALA A 303 25.22 11.77 -28.33
CA ALA A 303 25.20 12.09 -26.93
C ALA A 303 23.75 11.93 -26.40
N ILE A 304 23.58 11.18 -25.31
CA ILE A 304 22.29 10.91 -24.67
C ILE A 304 22.41 11.31 -23.21
N GLU A 305 21.62 12.30 -22.82
CA GLU A 305 21.51 12.70 -21.42
C GLU A 305 20.30 12.04 -20.80
N ILE A 306 20.47 11.51 -19.59
CA ILE A 306 19.41 10.92 -18.79
C ILE A 306 19.48 11.48 -17.38
N GLN A 307 18.34 11.52 -16.71
CA GLN A 307 18.26 11.88 -15.29
C GLN A 307 18.31 10.62 -14.44
N GLY A 308 19.18 10.60 -13.44
CA GLY A 308 19.34 9.45 -12.56
C GLY A 308 20.61 9.52 -11.72
N PHE A 309 21.06 8.38 -11.24
CA PHE A 309 22.25 8.24 -10.39
C PHE A 309 23.40 7.68 -11.23
N SER A 310 24.36 8.54 -11.61
CA SER A 310 25.48 8.17 -12.48
C SER A 310 26.31 7.03 -11.91
N ASP A 311 26.54 7.00 -10.59
CA ASP A 311 27.32 5.95 -9.93
C ASP A 311 26.62 4.59 -9.98
N GLU A 312 25.30 4.56 -9.77
CA GLU A 312 24.49 3.34 -9.89
C GLU A 312 24.48 2.83 -11.32
N MET A 313 24.33 3.71 -12.31
CA MET A 313 24.36 3.34 -13.72
C MET A 313 25.76 2.84 -14.14
N SER A 314 26.82 3.45 -13.60
CA SER A 314 28.20 2.95 -13.78
C SER A 314 28.35 1.53 -13.25
N SER A 315 27.80 1.25 -12.08
CA SER A 315 27.79 -0.08 -11.49
C SER A 315 27.00 -1.09 -12.33
N VAL A 316 25.82 -0.71 -12.83
CA VAL A 316 25.01 -1.54 -13.74
C VAL A 316 25.83 -1.95 -14.96
N LEU A 317 26.44 -0.97 -15.67
CA LEU A 317 27.23 -1.23 -16.88
C LEU A 317 28.44 -2.10 -16.56
N THR A 318 29.13 -1.81 -15.46
CA THR A 318 30.33 -2.58 -15.02
C THR A 318 29.98 -4.03 -14.72
N ASN A 319 28.87 -4.27 -13.97
CA ASN A 319 28.45 -5.62 -13.65
C ASN A 319 28.03 -6.42 -14.89
N LEU A 320 27.26 -5.82 -15.80
CA LEU A 320 26.82 -6.48 -17.02
C LEU A 320 27.98 -6.77 -17.96
N LEU A 321 28.89 -5.82 -18.18
CA LEU A 321 30.08 -6.01 -19.04
C LEU A 321 31.04 -7.01 -18.42
N THR A 322 31.26 -6.98 -17.12
CA THR A 322 32.11 -7.95 -16.42
C THR A 322 31.56 -9.38 -16.55
N ASN A 323 30.21 -9.54 -16.45
CA ASN A 323 29.56 -10.82 -16.69
C ASN A 323 29.79 -11.29 -18.16
N ALA A 324 29.61 -10.39 -19.14
CA ALA A 324 29.88 -10.71 -20.54
C ALA A 324 31.36 -11.10 -20.80
N ILE A 325 32.32 -10.42 -20.15
CA ILE A 325 33.74 -10.77 -20.23
C ILE A 325 33.99 -12.16 -19.64
N LYS A 326 33.40 -12.50 -18.52
CA LYS A 326 33.62 -13.77 -17.80
C LYS A 326 32.95 -14.97 -18.48
N TYR A 327 31.73 -14.78 -18.99
CA TYR A 327 30.87 -15.89 -19.45
C TYR A 327 30.68 -15.90 -20.97
N GLY A 328 31.06 -14.80 -21.67
CA GLY A 328 30.85 -14.61 -23.10
C GLY A 328 31.86 -15.30 -24.02
N GLY A 329 32.72 -16.19 -23.49
CA GLY A 329 33.74 -16.89 -24.28
C GLY A 329 34.83 -15.97 -24.76
N GLU A 330 35.41 -16.28 -25.95
CA GLU A 330 36.48 -15.49 -26.59
C GLU A 330 35.97 -14.50 -27.64
N ASP A 331 34.71 -14.57 -27.99
CA ASP A 331 34.07 -13.75 -29.02
C ASP A 331 33.88 -12.28 -28.59
N LYS A 332 33.50 -11.45 -29.57
CA LYS A 332 33.23 -10.04 -29.35
C LYS A 332 31.97 -9.84 -28.47
N ILE A 333 32.04 -8.87 -27.58
CA ILE A 333 30.97 -8.42 -26.75
C ILE A 333 30.40 -7.15 -27.40
N GLU A 334 29.11 -7.16 -27.72
CA GLU A 334 28.44 -6.00 -28.30
C GLU A 334 27.75 -5.19 -27.20
N PHE A 335 28.21 -3.96 -26.97
CA PHE A 335 27.57 -2.99 -26.10
C PHE A 335 26.96 -1.88 -26.95
N SER A 336 25.66 -1.62 -26.83
CA SER A 336 25.00 -0.59 -27.60
C SER A 336 24.03 0.25 -26.74
N ILE A 337 23.99 1.57 -27.03
CA ILE A 337 23.06 2.52 -26.48
C ILE A 337 22.34 3.18 -27.67
N ARG A 338 21.02 3.09 -27.68
CA ARG A 338 20.16 3.62 -28.76
C ARG A 338 18.97 4.35 -28.22
N SER A 339 18.71 5.55 -28.73
CA SER A 339 17.44 6.27 -28.47
C SER A 339 16.34 5.69 -29.36
N GLY A 340 15.17 5.45 -28.79
CA GLY A 340 13.97 4.95 -29.46
C GLY A 340 12.70 5.70 -29.02
N PHE A 341 11.55 5.25 -29.49
CA PHE A 341 10.24 5.85 -29.14
C PHE A 341 9.88 5.68 -27.66
N ASP A 342 10.29 4.53 -27.07
CA ASP A 342 9.94 4.20 -25.67
C ASP A 342 11.03 4.67 -24.68
N GLY A 343 12.07 5.36 -25.14
CA GLY A 343 13.20 5.81 -24.34
C GLY A 343 14.55 5.36 -24.87
N VAL A 344 15.53 5.30 -23.97
CA VAL A 344 16.92 4.93 -24.28
C VAL A 344 17.12 3.45 -23.96
N LYS A 345 17.30 2.62 -25.00
CA LYS A 345 17.63 1.21 -24.86
C LYS A 345 19.14 1.02 -24.71
N VAL A 346 19.54 0.37 -23.62
CA VAL A 346 20.91 -0.13 -23.38
C VAL A 346 20.89 -1.65 -23.55
N SER A 347 21.86 -2.20 -24.30
CA SER A 347 21.93 -3.63 -24.56
C SER A 347 23.40 -4.11 -24.59
N ILE A 348 23.65 -5.19 -23.88
CA ILE A 348 24.95 -5.86 -23.81
C ILE A 348 24.75 -7.32 -24.23
N SER A 349 25.38 -7.75 -25.32
CA SER A 349 25.26 -9.09 -25.88
C SER A 349 26.61 -9.80 -25.92
N ASP A 350 26.60 -11.05 -25.46
CA ASP A 350 27.73 -11.97 -25.54
C ASP A 350 27.39 -13.19 -26.42
N HIS A 351 28.41 -13.95 -26.82
CA HIS A 351 28.31 -15.16 -27.62
C HIS A 351 28.81 -16.39 -26.84
N GLY A 352 28.67 -16.37 -25.53
CA GLY A 352 29.13 -17.45 -24.65
C GLY A 352 28.23 -18.69 -24.64
N ALA A 353 28.35 -19.46 -23.55
CA ALA A 353 27.63 -20.72 -23.40
C ALA A 353 26.09 -20.56 -23.33
N GLY A 354 25.60 -19.35 -23.10
CA GLY A 354 24.18 -19.10 -22.87
C GLY A 354 23.69 -19.65 -21.55
N ILE A 355 22.41 -19.35 -21.22
CA ILE A 355 21.77 -19.65 -19.93
C ILE A 355 20.52 -20.49 -20.18
N PRO A 356 20.36 -21.65 -19.51
CA PRO A 356 19.12 -22.42 -19.61
C PRO A 356 17.92 -21.64 -19.10
N ALA A 357 16.77 -21.74 -19.78
CA ALA A 357 15.57 -20.94 -19.49
C ALA A 357 15.07 -21.03 -18.03
N GLN A 358 15.24 -22.20 -17.40
CA GLN A 358 14.83 -22.44 -16.00
C GLN A 358 15.60 -21.58 -14.99
N HIS A 359 16.76 -21.03 -15.34
CA HIS A 359 17.61 -20.22 -14.46
C HIS A 359 17.38 -18.71 -14.65
N ILE A 360 16.84 -18.27 -15.81
CA ILE A 360 16.73 -16.85 -16.18
C ILE A 360 15.99 -16.04 -15.11
N SER A 361 14.84 -16.52 -14.64
CA SER A 361 14.04 -15.82 -13.63
C SER A 361 14.72 -15.69 -12.26
N ARG A 362 15.72 -16.50 -11.99
CA ARG A 362 16.45 -16.56 -10.71
C ARG A 362 17.79 -15.87 -10.73
N LEU A 363 18.28 -15.44 -11.89
CA LEU A 363 19.61 -14.83 -12.03
C LEU A 363 19.81 -13.57 -11.20
N THR A 364 18.74 -12.83 -10.91
CA THR A 364 18.76 -11.64 -10.07
C THR A 364 18.56 -11.92 -8.57
N GLU A 365 18.39 -13.20 -8.17
CA GLU A 365 18.38 -13.60 -6.77
C GLU A 365 19.79 -13.49 -6.18
N ARG A 366 19.91 -13.10 -4.92
CA ARG A 366 21.20 -12.97 -4.21
C ARG A 366 21.89 -14.32 -4.10
N PHE A 367 23.20 -14.33 -4.37
CA PHE A 367 24.06 -15.51 -4.32
C PHE A 367 23.70 -16.62 -5.31
N TYR A 368 22.73 -16.38 -6.20
CA TYR A 368 22.31 -17.39 -7.17
C TYR A 368 23.37 -17.54 -8.29
N ARG A 369 23.64 -18.80 -8.66
CA ARG A 369 24.56 -19.19 -9.75
C ARG A 369 24.00 -20.38 -10.49
N VAL A 370 24.20 -20.43 -11.82
CA VAL A 370 23.73 -21.52 -12.69
C VAL A 370 24.49 -22.82 -12.39
N ASP A 371 25.82 -22.72 -12.14
CA ASP A 371 26.65 -23.85 -11.75
C ASP A 371 27.26 -23.66 -10.35
N ASP A 372 26.95 -24.60 -9.45
CA ASP A 372 27.50 -24.70 -8.10
C ASP A 372 28.92 -25.40 -8.09
N SER A 373 29.47 -25.74 -9.25
CA SER A 373 30.76 -26.40 -9.33
C SER A 373 31.85 -25.48 -8.75
N ARG A 374 32.33 -25.83 -7.56
CA ARG A 374 33.40 -25.14 -6.79
C ARG A 374 34.73 -25.03 -7.54
N GLU A 375 34.84 -25.63 -8.70
CA GLU A 375 36.05 -25.71 -9.52
C GLU A 375 36.13 -24.69 -10.67
N SER A 376 35.08 -23.87 -10.92
CA SER A 376 35.22 -22.83 -11.95
C SER A 376 36.20 -21.77 -11.45
N THR A 377 37.36 -21.69 -12.08
CA THR A 377 38.39 -20.65 -11.93
C THR A 377 37.85 -19.23 -12.19
N VAL A 378 36.63 -19.13 -12.70
CA VAL A 378 35.90 -17.90 -12.97
C VAL A 378 34.99 -17.56 -11.78
N GLY A 379 35.58 -16.99 -10.73
CA GLY A 379 34.85 -16.60 -9.51
C GLY A 379 33.91 -15.45 -9.73
N GLY A 380 32.64 -15.63 -9.30
CA GLY A 380 31.66 -14.54 -9.14
C GLY A 380 31.01 -14.58 -7.74
N SER A 381 30.60 -13.41 -7.22
CA SER A 381 29.92 -13.27 -5.93
C SER A 381 28.49 -13.83 -5.95
N GLY A 382 27.84 -13.84 -7.13
CA GLY A 382 26.39 -14.06 -7.26
C GLY A 382 25.56 -12.86 -6.82
N LEU A 383 26.19 -11.69 -6.59
CA LEU A 383 25.50 -10.46 -6.17
C LEU A 383 25.38 -9.45 -7.31
N GLY A 384 26.24 -9.52 -8.34
CA GLY A 384 26.30 -8.50 -9.40
C GLY A 384 24.96 -8.27 -10.11
N LEU A 385 24.21 -9.31 -10.48
CA LEU A 385 22.89 -9.15 -11.10
C LEU A 385 21.78 -8.69 -10.10
N ALA A 386 21.91 -8.98 -8.82
CA ALA A 386 21.05 -8.41 -7.80
C ALA A 386 21.31 -6.90 -7.64
N ILE A 387 22.56 -6.45 -7.68
CA ILE A 387 22.96 -5.04 -7.72
C ILE A 387 22.34 -4.36 -8.95
N VAL A 388 22.51 -4.95 -10.14
CA VAL A 388 21.90 -4.45 -11.39
C VAL A 388 20.38 -4.27 -11.24
N LYS A 389 19.69 -5.27 -10.70
CA LYS A 389 18.25 -5.21 -10.50
C LYS A 389 17.85 -4.03 -9.62
N HIS A 390 18.44 -3.88 -8.44
CA HIS A 390 18.09 -2.80 -7.51
C HIS A 390 18.44 -1.40 -8.04
N ALA A 391 19.58 -1.27 -8.70
CA ALA A 391 19.98 -0.01 -9.34
C ALA A 391 19.00 0.38 -10.48
N LEU A 392 18.55 -0.58 -11.28
CA LEU A 392 17.54 -0.33 -12.32
C LEU A 392 16.16 -0.02 -11.75
N GLU A 393 15.76 -0.62 -10.62
CA GLU A 393 14.53 -0.28 -9.89
C GLU A 393 14.50 1.20 -9.45
N HIS A 394 15.67 1.80 -9.08
CA HIS A 394 15.78 3.24 -8.79
C HIS A 394 15.61 4.13 -10.02
N HIS A 395 15.82 3.58 -11.20
CA HIS A 395 15.64 4.26 -12.47
C HIS A 395 14.30 3.91 -13.15
N ASP A 396 13.35 3.31 -12.39
CA ASP A 396 12.02 2.86 -12.84
C ASP A 396 12.07 1.98 -14.09
N THR A 397 13.08 1.16 -14.19
CA THR A 397 13.24 0.21 -15.29
C THR A 397 13.58 -1.19 -14.79
N VAL A 398 13.44 -2.18 -15.66
CA VAL A 398 13.69 -3.57 -15.34
C VAL A 398 14.71 -4.16 -16.31
N LEU A 399 15.49 -5.12 -15.82
CA LEU A 399 16.43 -5.88 -16.63
C LEU A 399 15.68 -6.93 -17.45
N ASP A 400 15.83 -6.90 -18.75
CA ASP A 400 15.37 -7.92 -19.67
C ASP A 400 16.55 -8.83 -20.06
N ILE A 401 16.33 -10.16 -20.02
CA ILE A 401 17.37 -11.16 -20.24
C ILE A 401 16.89 -12.15 -21.30
N GLU A 402 17.52 -12.09 -22.46
CA GLU A 402 17.33 -13.05 -23.55
C GLU A 402 18.56 -13.95 -23.67
N SER A 403 18.41 -15.26 -23.55
CA SER A 403 19.52 -16.20 -23.66
C SER A 403 19.11 -17.52 -24.28
N THR A 404 20.00 -18.09 -25.07
CA THR A 404 19.83 -19.41 -25.66
C THR A 404 21.09 -20.22 -25.43
N LEU A 405 20.95 -21.40 -24.90
CA LEU A 405 22.07 -22.29 -24.62
C LEU A 405 22.91 -22.53 -25.90
N GLY A 406 24.21 -22.31 -25.82
CA GLY A 406 25.16 -22.45 -26.93
C GLY A 406 25.18 -21.29 -27.94
N LYS A 407 24.42 -20.21 -27.72
CA LYS A 407 24.38 -19.02 -28.61
C LYS A 407 24.78 -17.72 -27.92
N GLY A 408 24.80 -17.69 -26.59
CA GLY A 408 25.09 -16.51 -25.79
C GLY A 408 23.89 -15.89 -25.12
N SER A 409 24.09 -14.69 -24.56
CA SER A 409 23.08 -13.96 -23.79
C SER A 409 23.04 -12.48 -24.17
N THR A 410 21.86 -11.88 -24.05
CA THR A 410 21.67 -10.45 -24.22
C THR A 410 20.95 -9.92 -22.96
N PHE A 411 21.58 -8.95 -22.31
CA PHE A 411 21.04 -8.22 -21.19
C PHE A 411 20.66 -6.82 -21.66
N SER A 412 19.40 -6.42 -21.48
CA SER A 412 18.95 -5.11 -21.93
C SER A 412 17.97 -4.46 -20.96
N PHE A 413 17.89 -3.12 -21.01
CA PHE A 413 16.90 -2.33 -20.26
C PHE A 413 16.57 -1.04 -21.02
N ILE A 414 15.45 -0.41 -20.71
CA ILE A 414 14.97 0.81 -21.35
C ILE A 414 14.74 1.89 -20.29
N ILE A 415 15.44 3.01 -20.38
CA ILE A 415 15.24 4.17 -19.53
C ILE A 415 14.26 5.11 -20.25
N SER A 416 13.15 5.46 -19.61
CA SER A 416 12.16 6.37 -20.19
C SER A 416 12.75 7.75 -20.46
N SER A 417 12.42 8.36 -21.59
CA SER A 417 12.86 9.72 -21.95
C SER A 417 11.94 10.82 -21.41
N ASP A 418 10.84 10.47 -20.76
CA ASP A 418 9.80 11.40 -20.30
C ASP A 418 9.94 11.80 -18.82
N ARG A 419 11.15 12.03 -18.35
CA ARG A 419 11.39 12.61 -17.02
C ARG A 419 12.04 13.96 -17.11
#